data_045ec364cf969a7e29af40723aba930e
#
_entry.id   045ec364cf969a7e29af40723aba930e
#
_cell.length_a   1.000
_cell.length_b   1.000
_cell.length_c   1.000
_cell.angle_alpha   90.00
_cell.angle_beta   90.00
_cell.angle_gamma   90.00
#
_symmetry.space_group_name_H-M   'P 1'
#
loop_
_entity.id
_entity.type
_entity.pdbx_description
1 polymer ?
#
loop_
_entity_poly.entity_id
_entity_poly.type
_entity_poly.pdbx_seq_one_letter_code
_entity_poly.pdbx_strand_id
1 'polypeptide(L)'
;MSGQPVDLEWKGAHTGVTFSPDGRFVVTAMQENALHGWKLDAKPGAEARHMRMTGYPAKVKSLSWSAKGKWLASSGAPAAIVWPFQGKDGPMGKAPLELGTRANIMVTTVVCHPAEDIVAIGYEDGMILAARLADSKEVLLRRPGKGAITAMAWSKNGRQLAFGSAAGDCGVVDIAG
;
A
#
# COMPACT_ATOMS: atom_id res chain seq x y z
N MET A 1 -5.28 24.67 19.69
CA MET A 1 -4.89 24.67 18.28
C MET A 1 -6.17 24.84 17.47
N SER A 2 -6.37 25.98 16.82
CA SER A 2 -7.53 26.26 15.96
C SER A 2 -7.08 26.29 14.50
N GLY A 3 -6.88 25.10 13.92
CA GLY A 3 -6.66 24.99 12.50
C GLY A 3 -8.00 24.98 11.76
N GLN A 4 -8.15 25.79 10.73
CA GLN A 4 -9.29 25.67 9.82
C GLN A 4 -9.09 24.41 8.97
N PRO A 5 -10.14 23.58 8.80
CA PRO A 5 -10.06 22.44 7.90
C PRO A 5 -9.86 22.91 6.44
N VAL A 6 -9.09 22.13 5.68
CA VAL A 6 -8.92 22.33 4.24
C VAL A 6 -9.53 21.13 3.54
N ASP A 7 -10.53 21.35 2.71
CA ASP A 7 -11.17 20.31 1.94
C ASP A 7 -10.34 19.99 0.68
N LEU A 8 -10.08 18.69 0.48
CA LEU A 8 -9.43 18.14 -0.70
C LEU A 8 -10.50 17.47 -1.56
N GLU A 9 -11.11 18.25 -2.44
CA GLU A 9 -12.29 17.80 -3.17
C GLU A 9 -11.94 16.84 -4.31
N TRP A 10 -12.68 15.75 -4.37
CA TRP A 10 -12.79 14.86 -5.53
C TRP A 10 -14.17 14.19 -5.56
N LYS A 11 -14.66 13.92 -6.77
CA LYS A 11 -15.98 13.26 -6.95
C LYS A 11 -15.89 11.78 -6.56
N GLY A 12 -16.85 11.30 -5.78
CA GLY A 12 -16.98 9.92 -5.37
C GLY A 12 -16.54 9.67 -3.91
N ALA A 13 -16.85 8.47 -3.42
CA ALA A 13 -16.58 8.11 -2.04
C ALA A 13 -15.13 7.72 -1.81
N HIS A 14 -14.49 8.34 -0.82
CA HIS A 14 -13.19 7.94 -0.29
C HIS A 14 -13.39 6.77 0.68
N THR A 15 -12.72 5.65 0.43
CA THR A 15 -12.86 4.41 1.23
C THR A 15 -11.66 4.14 2.13
N GLY A 16 -10.58 4.87 1.94
CA GLY A 16 -9.38 4.82 2.77
C GLY A 16 -8.56 6.09 2.58
N VAL A 17 -7.80 6.47 3.59
CA VAL A 17 -6.92 7.64 3.56
C VAL A 17 -5.62 7.34 4.32
N THR A 18 -4.52 7.86 3.82
CA THR A 18 -3.22 7.74 4.46
C THR A 18 -2.35 8.96 4.18
N PHE A 19 -1.52 9.33 5.15
CA PHE A 19 -0.46 10.30 4.97
C PHE A 19 0.85 9.62 4.60
N SER A 20 1.66 10.27 3.76
CA SER A 20 3.07 9.89 3.67
C SER A 20 3.76 10.11 5.03
N PRO A 21 4.78 9.30 5.39
CA PRO A 21 5.48 9.43 6.68
C PRO A 21 6.07 10.81 6.94
N ASP A 22 6.39 11.57 5.89
CA ASP A 22 6.90 12.94 5.99
C ASP A 22 5.80 14.02 5.96
N GLY A 23 4.53 13.61 5.90
CA GLY A 23 3.37 14.51 5.91
C GLY A 23 3.16 15.35 4.64
N ARG A 24 3.98 15.13 3.59
CA ARG A 24 3.88 15.94 2.36
C ARG A 24 2.73 15.54 1.44
N PHE A 25 2.27 14.31 1.54
CA PHE A 25 1.24 13.76 0.67
C PHE A 25 0.11 13.14 1.48
N VAL A 26 -1.11 13.35 1.01
CA VAL A 26 -2.31 12.57 1.38
C VAL A 26 -2.68 11.71 0.18
N VAL A 27 -2.94 10.45 0.39
CA VAL A 27 -3.44 9.53 -0.64
C VAL A 27 -4.71 8.85 -0.16
N THR A 28 -5.69 8.76 -1.04
CA THR A 28 -6.97 8.10 -0.75
C THR A 28 -7.22 6.95 -1.72
N ALA A 29 -7.74 5.85 -1.19
CA ALA A 29 -8.42 4.84 -1.98
C ALA A 29 -9.88 5.26 -2.20
N MET A 30 -10.40 4.97 -3.37
CA MET A 30 -11.71 5.41 -3.80
C MET A 30 -12.65 4.24 -4.06
N GLN A 31 -13.94 4.55 -4.18
CA GLN A 31 -14.91 3.59 -4.69
C GLN A 31 -14.64 3.19 -6.15
N GLU A 32 -14.04 4.07 -6.93
CA GLU A 32 -13.51 3.75 -8.26
C GLU A 32 -12.18 2.97 -8.16
N ASN A 33 -11.75 2.35 -9.27
CA ASN A 33 -10.50 1.59 -9.34
C ASN A 33 -9.31 2.53 -9.57
N ALA A 34 -9.09 3.46 -8.66
CA ALA A 34 -8.03 4.45 -8.72
C ALA A 34 -7.62 4.89 -7.32
N LEU A 35 -6.43 5.48 -7.22
CA LEU A 35 -6.00 6.26 -6.07
C LEU A 35 -5.96 7.73 -6.45
N HIS A 36 -6.33 8.56 -5.52
CA HIS A 36 -6.16 10.01 -5.61
C HIS A 36 -5.20 10.47 -4.52
N GLY A 37 -4.37 11.43 -4.86
CA GLY A 37 -3.42 11.98 -3.92
C GLY A 37 -3.33 13.49 -4.05
N TRP A 38 -2.93 14.14 -2.98
CA TRP A 38 -2.66 15.56 -2.94
C TRP A 38 -1.30 15.82 -2.32
N LYS A 39 -0.52 16.62 -3.01
CA LYS A 39 0.68 17.19 -2.42
C LYS A 39 0.26 18.40 -1.58
N LEU A 40 0.57 18.31 -0.31
CA LEU A 40 0.31 19.37 0.65
C LEU A 40 1.50 20.33 0.62
N ASP A 41 1.35 21.51 -0.01
CA ASP A 41 2.39 22.52 0.03
C ASP A 41 2.30 23.32 1.33
N ALA A 42 3.45 23.57 1.93
CA ALA A 42 3.56 24.25 3.22
C ALA A 42 3.18 25.75 3.20
N LYS A 43 2.75 26.30 2.08
CA LYS A 43 2.34 27.69 1.99
C LYS A 43 0.85 27.82 2.29
N PRO A 44 0.45 28.59 3.31
CA PRO A 44 -0.96 28.88 3.55
C PRO A 44 -1.63 29.45 2.30
N GLY A 45 -2.77 28.90 1.90
CA GLY A 45 -3.55 29.35 0.74
C GLY A 45 -3.08 28.83 -0.63
N ALA A 46 -2.04 27.99 -0.71
CA ALA A 46 -1.72 27.29 -1.95
C ALA A 46 -2.67 26.13 -2.18
N GLU A 47 -3.19 25.99 -3.42
CA GLU A 47 -3.98 24.82 -3.79
C GLU A 47 -3.13 23.55 -3.74
N ALA A 48 -3.65 22.53 -3.10
CA ALA A 48 -3.01 21.22 -3.04
C ALA A 48 -2.97 20.61 -4.44
N ARG A 49 -1.78 20.23 -4.92
CA ARG A 49 -1.61 19.66 -6.25
C ARG A 49 -2.17 18.23 -6.26
N HIS A 50 -3.25 18.03 -7.01
CA HIS A 50 -3.91 16.74 -7.18
C HIS A 50 -3.10 15.80 -8.09
N MET A 51 -3.11 14.51 -7.74
CA MET A 51 -2.50 13.41 -8.47
C MET A 51 -3.52 12.28 -8.61
N ARG A 52 -3.50 11.60 -9.75
CA ARG A 52 -4.34 10.42 -9.99
C ARG A 52 -3.49 9.24 -10.43
N MET A 53 -3.65 8.12 -9.73
CA MET A 53 -2.96 6.86 -10.00
C MET A 53 -3.99 5.83 -10.45
N THR A 54 -3.92 5.39 -11.69
CA THR A 54 -4.91 4.55 -12.36
C THR A 54 -4.29 3.24 -12.86
N GLY A 55 -5.11 2.37 -13.46
CA GLY A 55 -4.67 1.10 -14.03
C GLY A 55 -5.03 -0.11 -13.17
N TYR A 56 -5.81 0.08 -12.11
CA TYR A 56 -6.25 -1.02 -11.26
C TYR A 56 -7.44 -1.75 -11.86
N PRO A 57 -7.39 -3.10 -11.97
CA PRO A 57 -8.54 -3.89 -12.41
C PRO A 57 -9.64 -3.99 -11.36
N ALA A 58 -9.33 -3.74 -10.08
CA ALA A 58 -10.28 -3.78 -8.97
C ALA A 58 -10.05 -2.65 -7.97
N LYS A 59 -10.97 -2.51 -7.02
CA LYS A 59 -10.88 -1.50 -5.95
C LYS A 59 -9.66 -1.74 -5.08
N VAL A 60 -8.94 -0.65 -4.78
CA VAL A 60 -7.84 -0.67 -3.82
C VAL A 60 -8.41 -0.67 -2.40
N LYS A 61 -8.07 -1.70 -1.63
CA LYS A 61 -8.55 -1.88 -0.24
C LYS A 61 -7.45 -1.74 0.81
N SER A 62 -6.20 -1.81 0.37
CA SER A 62 -5.04 -1.79 1.27
C SER A 62 -3.97 -0.85 0.72
N LEU A 63 -3.44 -0.01 1.59
CA LEU A 63 -2.38 0.95 1.33
C LEU A 63 -1.32 0.84 2.42
N SER A 64 -0.06 0.86 2.06
CA SER A 64 1.03 0.85 3.04
C SER A 64 2.25 1.62 2.53
N TRP A 65 2.74 2.57 3.34
CA TRP A 65 3.95 3.30 3.05
C TRP A 65 5.21 2.55 3.47
N SER A 66 6.25 2.60 2.65
CA SER A 66 7.59 2.20 3.10
C SER A 66 8.07 3.12 4.23
N ALA A 67 8.94 2.63 5.09
CA ALA A 67 9.40 3.32 6.30
C ALA A 67 9.90 4.75 6.05
N LYS A 68 10.55 4.98 4.91
CA LYS A 68 11.09 6.29 4.53
C LYS A 68 10.17 7.11 3.63
N GLY A 69 8.93 6.66 3.40
CA GLY A 69 7.95 7.34 2.55
C GLY A 69 8.31 7.40 1.06
N LYS A 70 9.30 6.62 0.62
CA LYS A 70 9.74 6.61 -0.78
C LYS A 70 8.79 5.86 -1.71
N TRP A 71 8.01 4.94 -1.15
CA TRP A 71 7.13 4.05 -1.85
C TRP A 71 5.78 3.92 -1.16
N LEU A 72 4.73 3.84 -1.94
CA LEU A 72 3.38 3.48 -1.48
C LEU A 72 2.96 2.19 -2.15
N ALA A 73 2.84 1.11 -1.39
CA ALA A 73 2.29 -0.16 -1.85
C ALA A 73 0.77 -0.15 -1.77
N SER A 74 0.11 -0.80 -2.73
CA SER A 74 -1.34 -0.91 -2.80
C SER A 74 -1.78 -2.28 -3.31
N SER A 75 -2.98 -2.69 -2.91
CA SER A 75 -3.71 -3.86 -3.44
C SER A 75 -4.56 -3.49 -4.66
N GLY A 76 -5.43 -4.38 -5.12
CA GLY A 76 -6.41 -4.13 -6.19
C GLY A 76 -5.97 -4.58 -7.58
N ALA A 77 -4.89 -5.33 -7.68
CA ALA A 77 -4.38 -5.95 -8.90
C ALA A 77 -3.84 -7.37 -8.61
N PRO A 78 -3.53 -8.18 -9.64
CA PRO A 78 -2.84 -9.47 -9.47
C PRO A 78 -1.37 -9.34 -8.99
N ALA A 79 -0.92 -8.12 -8.72
CA ALA A 79 0.38 -7.78 -8.14
C ALA A 79 0.19 -6.70 -7.08
N ALA A 80 1.12 -6.57 -6.15
CA ALA A 80 1.24 -5.35 -5.35
C ALA A 80 1.75 -4.22 -6.26
N ILE A 81 0.97 -3.16 -6.38
CA ILE A 81 1.33 -1.97 -7.16
C ILE A 81 2.04 -0.99 -6.23
N VAL A 82 3.30 -0.69 -6.55
CA VAL A 82 4.17 0.11 -5.66
C VAL A 82 4.56 1.40 -6.36
N TRP A 83 3.95 2.49 -5.92
CA TRP A 83 4.13 3.82 -6.50
C TRP A 83 5.36 4.53 -5.95
N PRO A 84 6.24 5.09 -6.80
CA PRO A 84 7.41 5.83 -6.35
C PRO A 84 7.04 7.27 -5.95
N PHE A 85 7.14 7.56 -4.66
CA PHE A 85 6.94 8.91 -4.11
C PHE A 85 8.25 9.68 -3.88
N GLN A 86 9.34 9.18 -4.44
CA GLN A 86 10.63 9.85 -4.37
C GLN A 86 10.62 11.15 -5.19
N GLY A 87 11.17 12.21 -4.60
CA GLY A 87 11.30 13.49 -5.26
C GLY A 87 10.15 14.45 -5.00
N LYS A 88 10.15 15.55 -5.76
CA LYS A 88 9.30 16.71 -5.51
C LYS A 88 7.83 16.50 -5.90
N ASP A 89 7.60 15.72 -6.97
CA ASP A 89 6.28 15.61 -7.61
C ASP A 89 5.59 14.26 -7.37
N GLY A 90 6.07 13.50 -6.38
CA GLY A 90 5.49 12.19 -6.05
C GLY A 90 5.59 11.18 -7.22
N PRO A 91 4.51 10.42 -7.50
CA PRO A 91 4.49 9.36 -8.50
C PRO A 91 4.27 9.87 -9.93
N MET A 92 3.93 11.16 -10.12
CA MET A 92 3.53 11.68 -11.42
C MET A 92 4.65 11.55 -12.47
N GLY A 93 4.29 10.98 -13.64
CA GLY A 93 5.24 10.72 -14.73
C GLY A 93 6.18 9.53 -14.51
N LYS A 94 5.92 8.72 -13.48
CA LYS A 94 6.71 7.52 -13.17
C LYS A 94 5.85 6.28 -13.23
N ALA A 95 6.42 5.17 -13.73
CA ALA A 95 5.76 3.87 -13.67
C ALA A 95 5.85 3.28 -12.25
N PRO A 96 4.79 2.63 -11.76
CA PRO A 96 4.86 1.84 -10.53
C PRO A 96 5.67 0.56 -10.75
N LEU A 97 6.15 -0.04 -9.66
CA LEU A 97 6.62 -1.43 -9.67
C LEU A 97 5.42 -2.36 -9.49
N GLU A 98 5.49 -3.51 -10.15
CA GLU A 98 4.57 -4.64 -9.95
C GLU A 98 5.34 -5.77 -9.27
N LEU A 99 4.96 -6.13 -8.05
CA LEU A 99 5.65 -7.14 -7.25
C LEU A 99 4.72 -8.28 -6.89
N GLY A 100 5.26 -9.50 -6.88
CA GLY A 100 4.49 -10.68 -6.52
C GLY A 100 3.39 -11.00 -7.53
N THR A 101 3.60 -10.77 -8.82
CA THR A 101 2.58 -10.96 -9.86
C THR A 101 2.13 -12.41 -9.95
N ARG A 102 0.83 -12.64 -9.87
CA ARG A 102 0.22 -13.97 -10.02
C ARG A 102 -0.96 -13.91 -10.98
N ALA A 103 -0.94 -14.80 -11.98
CA ALA A 103 -2.04 -14.86 -12.95
C ALA A 103 -3.37 -15.11 -12.25
N ASN A 104 -4.33 -14.21 -12.45
CA ASN A 104 -5.73 -14.30 -11.97
C ASN A 104 -5.92 -14.45 -10.44
N ILE A 105 -4.90 -14.16 -9.63
CA ILE A 105 -5.00 -14.17 -8.17
C ILE A 105 -4.78 -12.75 -7.64
N MET A 106 -5.80 -12.18 -7.02
CA MET A 106 -5.77 -10.79 -6.59
C MET A 106 -5.00 -10.61 -5.28
N VAL A 107 -4.24 -9.53 -5.22
CA VAL A 107 -3.68 -9.01 -3.97
C VAL A 107 -4.79 -8.35 -3.17
N THR A 108 -4.99 -8.81 -1.94
CA THR A 108 -6.03 -8.32 -1.03
C THR A 108 -5.49 -7.35 0.00
N THR A 109 -4.26 -7.54 0.45
CA THR A 109 -3.63 -6.69 1.47
C THR A 109 -2.13 -6.58 1.24
N VAL A 110 -1.57 -5.44 1.60
CA VAL A 110 -0.14 -5.15 1.56
C VAL A 110 0.29 -4.48 2.86
N VAL A 111 1.50 -4.79 3.34
CA VAL A 111 2.10 -4.09 4.48
C VAL A 111 3.61 -3.98 4.29
N CYS A 112 4.11 -2.74 4.30
CA CYS A 112 5.55 -2.49 4.20
C CYS A 112 6.24 -2.77 5.54
N HIS A 113 7.46 -3.28 5.43
CA HIS A 113 8.32 -3.53 6.60
C HIS A 113 8.67 -2.21 7.32
N PRO A 114 8.73 -2.20 8.66
CA PRO A 114 8.89 -0.96 9.44
C PRO A 114 10.26 -0.28 9.28
N ALA A 115 11.27 -0.95 8.74
CA ALA A 115 12.62 -0.41 8.58
C ALA A 115 13.23 -0.63 7.19
N GLU A 116 12.92 -1.74 6.54
CA GLU A 116 13.53 -2.15 5.27
C GLU A 116 12.60 -1.91 4.08
N ASP A 117 13.18 -1.78 2.89
CA ASP A 117 12.42 -1.65 1.63
C ASP A 117 11.89 -3.03 1.17
N ILE A 118 11.03 -3.62 2.00
CA ILE A 118 10.33 -4.89 1.79
C ILE A 118 8.83 -4.67 1.95
N VAL A 119 8.02 -5.34 1.14
CA VAL A 119 6.57 -5.39 1.27
C VAL A 119 6.09 -6.83 1.43
N ALA A 120 5.25 -7.09 2.43
CA ALA A 120 4.49 -8.33 2.53
C ALA A 120 3.18 -8.16 1.75
N ILE A 121 2.86 -9.19 0.95
CA ILE A 121 1.77 -9.21 -0.02
C ILE A 121 0.87 -10.41 0.30
N GLY A 122 -0.36 -10.14 0.68
CA GLY A 122 -1.38 -11.15 0.94
C GLY A 122 -2.38 -11.27 -0.20
N TYR A 123 -2.73 -12.49 -0.55
CA TYR A 123 -3.56 -12.83 -1.70
C TYR A 123 -4.92 -13.40 -1.31
N GLU A 124 -5.84 -13.41 -2.27
CA GLU A 124 -7.20 -13.94 -2.09
C GLU A 124 -7.25 -15.47 -1.87
N ASP A 125 -6.20 -16.19 -2.29
CA ASP A 125 -6.05 -17.63 -2.04
C ASP A 125 -5.35 -17.94 -0.71
N GLY A 126 -5.07 -16.93 0.11
CA GLY A 126 -4.43 -17.08 1.42
C GLY A 126 -2.91 -17.19 1.38
N MET A 127 -2.26 -17.06 0.22
CA MET A 127 -0.81 -17.00 0.14
C MET A 127 -0.28 -15.67 0.70
N ILE A 128 0.95 -15.70 1.23
CA ILE A 128 1.70 -14.51 1.61
C ILE A 128 3.11 -14.60 1.03
N LEU A 129 3.52 -13.57 0.30
CA LEU A 129 4.89 -13.33 -0.16
C LEU A 129 5.50 -12.14 0.57
N ALA A 130 6.81 -12.12 0.72
CA ALA A 130 7.57 -10.89 0.94
C ALA A 130 8.38 -10.58 -0.32
N ALA A 131 8.35 -9.33 -0.78
CA ALA A 131 9.10 -8.87 -1.94
C ALA A 131 9.98 -7.68 -1.58
N ARG A 132 11.23 -7.68 -2.06
CA ARG A 132 12.17 -6.59 -1.89
C ARG A 132 11.99 -5.58 -3.01
N LEU A 133 11.89 -4.29 -2.67
CA LEU A 133 11.63 -3.22 -3.64
C LEU A 133 12.83 -2.96 -4.57
N ALA A 134 14.05 -3.23 -4.12
CA ALA A 134 15.26 -2.91 -4.88
C ALA A 134 15.51 -3.82 -6.07
N ASP A 135 15.19 -5.10 -5.98
CA ASP A 135 15.54 -6.13 -6.97
C ASP A 135 14.38 -7.09 -7.28
N SER A 136 13.20 -6.84 -6.72
CA SER A 136 11.99 -7.65 -6.87
C SER A 136 12.14 -9.11 -6.43
N LYS A 137 13.16 -9.42 -5.62
CA LYS A 137 13.30 -10.77 -5.05
C LYS A 137 12.18 -11.08 -4.11
N GLU A 138 11.63 -12.29 -4.24
CA GLU A 138 10.45 -12.76 -3.51
C GLU A 138 10.80 -13.93 -2.61
N VAL A 139 10.17 -13.96 -1.44
CA VAL A 139 10.24 -15.07 -0.49
C VAL A 139 8.82 -15.49 -0.13
N LEU A 140 8.55 -16.79 -0.23
CA LEU A 140 7.27 -17.36 0.20
C LEU A 140 7.23 -17.44 1.73
N LEU A 141 6.30 -16.70 2.34
CA LEU A 141 6.09 -16.69 3.79
C LEU A 141 4.99 -17.67 4.21
N ARG A 142 3.92 -17.77 3.42
CA ARG A 142 2.82 -18.69 3.66
C ARG A 142 2.33 -19.26 2.33
N ARG A 143 2.19 -20.57 2.25
CA ARG A 143 1.58 -21.26 1.10
C ARG A 143 0.09 -20.89 0.99
N PRO A 144 -0.50 -21.01 -0.23
CA PRO A 144 -1.94 -20.89 -0.40
C PRO A 144 -2.70 -21.73 0.63
N GLY A 145 -3.77 -21.19 1.14
CA GLY A 145 -4.60 -21.80 2.18
C GLY A 145 -6.07 -21.52 1.95
N LYS A 146 -6.87 -21.59 3.00
CA LYS A 146 -8.30 -21.28 2.93
C LYS A 146 -8.52 -19.79 3.20
N GLY A 147 -9.22 -19.13 2.27
CA GLY A 147 -9.68 -17.76 2.42
C GLY A 147 -8.60 -16.68 2.22
N ALA A 148 -9.06 -15.57 1.71
CA ALA A 148 -8.22 -14.40 1.43
C ALA A 148 -7.52 -13.87 2.69
N ILE A 149 -6.30 -13.39 2.54
CA ILE A 149 -5.64 -12.63 3.61
C ILE A 149 -6.34 -11.28 3.75
N THR A 150 -6.86 -10.99 4.93
CA THR A 150 -7.66 -9.79 5.21
C THR A 150 -6.93 -8.75 6.04
N ALA A 151 -5.94 -9.18 6.80
CA ALA A 151 -5.14 -8.30 7.65
C ALA A 151 -3.71 -8.83 7.78
N MET A 152 -2.75 -7.92 7.80
CA MET A 152 -1.36 -8.21 8.13
C MET A 152 -0.75 -7.06 8.92
N ALA A 153 0.18 -7.38 9.81
CA ALA A 153 0.95 -6.39 10.54
C ALA A 153 2.36 -6.92 10.87
N TRP A 154 3.37 -6.10 10.65
CA TRP A 154 4.72 -6.37 11.12
C TRP A 154 4.85 -6.07 12.61
N SER A 155 5.64 -6.88 13.32
CA SER A 155 6.14 -6.50 14.64
C SER A 155 7.01 -5.24 14.51
N LYS A 156 7.09 -4.45 15.57
CA LYS A 156 7.85 -3.19 15.58
C LYS A 156 9.32 -3.34 15.15
N ASN A 157 9.93 -4.49 15.46
CA ASN A 157 11.31 -4.81 15.09
C ASN A 157 11.46 -5.47 13.71
N GLY A 158 10.36 -5.68 12.97
CA GLY A 158 10.34 -6.30 11.65
C GLY A 158 10.61 -7.80 11.60
N ARG A 159 10.79 -8.47 12.74
CA ARG A 159 11.15 -9.89 12.76
C ARG A 159 9.98 -10.84 12.60
N GLN A 160 8.76 -10.37 12.80
CA GLN A 160 7.57 -11.19 12.74
C GLN A 160 6.49 -10.50 11.93
N LEU A 161 5.73 -11.28 11.18
CA LEU A 161 4.55 -10.87 10.44
C LEU A 161 3.33 -11.60 10.98
N ALA A 162 2.39 -10.89 11.57
CA ALA A 162 1.08 -11.43 11.92
C ALA A 162 0.15 -11.34 10.72
N PHE A 163 -0.76 -12.31 10.58
CA PHE A 163 -1.78 -12.33 9.53
C PHE A 163 -3.11 -12.85 10.03
N GLY A 164 -4.18 -12.46 9.36
CA GLY A 164 -5.52 -13.02 9.49
C GLY A 164 -6.15 -13.27 8.13
N SER A 165 -7.01 -14.28 8.03
CA SER A 165 -7.71 -14.66 6.80
C SER A 165 -9.23 -14.60 6.96
N ALA A 166 -9.92 -14.50 5.83
CA ALA A 166 -11.38 -14.53 5.77
C ALA A 166 -11.99 -15.87 6.23
N ALA A 167 -11.20 -16.93 6.29
CA ALA A 167 -11.62 -18.26 6.78
C ALA A 167 -11.49 -18.43 8.30
N GLY A 168 -11.05 -17.37 9.01
CA GLY A 168 -10.86 -17.41 10.46
C GLY A 168 -9.47 -17.87 10.91
N ASP A 169 -8.56 -18.18 9.98
CA ASP A 169 -7.18 -18.48 10.35
C ASP A 169 -6.45 -17.20 10.76
N CYS A 170 -5.65 -17.29 11.79
CA CYS A 170 -4.67 -16.26 12.15
C CYS A 170 -3.35 -16.92 12.57
N GLY A 171 -2.26 -16.18 12.41
CA GLY A 171 -0.95 -16.72 12.78
C GLY A 171 0.14 -15.65 12.72
N VAL A 172 1.33 -16.10 13.09
CA VAL A 172 2.56 -15.30 13.04
C VAL A 172 3.61 -16.08 12.26
N VAL A 173 4.26 -15.39 11.33
CA VAL A 173 5.43 -15.90 10.60
C VAL A 173 6.66 -15.24 11.19
N ASP A 174 7.62 -16.03 11.64
CA ASP A 174 8.94 -15.55 12.07
C ASP A 174 9.85 -15.41 10.84
N ILE A 175 10.40 -14.21 10.61
CA ILE A 175 11.23 -13.89 9.47
C ILE A 175 12.73 -13.94 9.85
N ALA A 176 13.01 -13.96 11.13
CA ALA A 176 14.37 -14.08 11.62
C ALA A 176 14.85 -15.52 11.47
N GLY A 177 15.50 -15.80 10.34
CA GLY A 177 16.33 -16.99 10.18
C GLY A 177 17.66 -16.85 10.89
#